data_c977487579dae28f5aabd163c3460798
#
_entry.id   c977487579dae28f5aabd163c3460798
#
_cell.length_a   1.000
_cell.length_b   1.000
_cell.length_c   1.000
_cell.angle_alpha   90.00
_cell.angle_beta   90.00
_cell.angle_gamma   90.00
#
_symmetry.space_group_name_H-M   'P 1'
#
loop_
_entity.id
_entity.type
_entity.pdbx_description
1 polymer ?
#
loop_
_entity_poly.entity_id
_entity_poly.type
_entity_poly.pdbx_seq_one_letter_code
_entity_poly.pdbx_strand_id
1 'polypeptide(L)'
;MEGGFNKALLMTAENGKEVIAKLPCPKVVPPQYSTASEAAVLEYVRSHTSVPVCKVLGWSSDSSNPVGSEYILMEKAHGKQLVEVWGEMNQLQQFRLVQCLVRLESQLAALEFPAYGNLYFRPPDPQGSVRAVPIDDKFCVGPAYSASWFPQPGEERHAGPWQCLTDLGLGLTSRGLAHLQHSSLAPRRPHFGTKSEHLEILTKVRETMLHLGGFAPLQKFSKPTLWHSDLHLGNIYVSEEDPTAIVNIIDWQFTSIMPAFMQVQWPSFLAPPDGYEAGTVKPGLPPNFEEMDADEKAFAITERDRALLSKCYEAALVKSHILSYLAMTRVDSAVRYLFSFAEDTTKDGIVPLRDCLTQVAEHWDEMGITEQCPYHITDEALSKHRSELARYNDWQTLKGYTQELLHSDDEGWVSPQLDFEKVQARHAELFQLYMERETQDMTEEEAKRLWFYIEHS
;
A
#
# COMPACT_ATOMS: atom_id res chain seq x y z
N MET A 1 0.13 15.64 17.04
CA MET A 1 0.82 14.62 16.21
C MET A 1 0.72 15.06 14.76
N GLU A 2 1.80 15.02 14.04
CA GLU A 2 1.83 15.29 12.59
C GLU A 2 2.29 14.03 11.89
N GLY A 3 1.53 13.60 10.86
CA GLY A 3 1.88 12.52 9.95
C GLY A 3 2.12 13.09 8.55
N GLY A 4 2.59 12.28 7.61
CA GLY A 4 2.86 12.71 6.22
C GLY A 4 1.63 13.30 5.51
N PHE A 5 0.44 12.79 5.81
CA PHE A 5 -0.81 13.14 5.11
C PHE A 5 -1.81 13.94 5.95
N ASN A 6 -1.62 14.04 7.26
CA ASN A 6 -2.60 14.68 8.13
C ASN A 6 -1.96 15.22 9.42
N LYS A 7 -2.69 16.10 10.09
CA LYS A 7 -2.40 16.62 11.40
C LYS A 7 -3.48 16.20 12.39
N ALA A 8 -3.10 15.49 13.45
CA ALA A 8 -4.00 15.09 14.52
C ALA A 8 -3.81 15.97 15.75
N LEU A 9 -4.90 16.64 16.19
CA LEU A 9 -4.94 17.50 17.36
C LEU A 9 -5.71 16.81 18.47
N LEU A 10 -5.09 16.65 19.64
CA LEU A 10 -5.78 16.24 20.84
C LEU A 10 -6.52 17.44 21.44
N MET A 11 -7.80 17.33 21.60
CA MET A 11 -8.66 18.35 22.19
C MET A 11 -9.28 17.81 23.48
N THR A 12 -9.22 18.60 24.55
CA THR A 12 -9.84 18.25 25.84
C THR A 12 -11.01 19.18 26.07
N ALA A 13 -12.19 18.63 26.21
CA ALA A 13 -13.41 19.39 26.56
C ALA A 13 -13.41 19.78 28.04
N GLU A 14 -14.22 20.76 28.41
CA GLU A 14 -14.35 21.25 29.81
C GLU A 14 -14.71 20.15 30.81
N ASN A 15 -15.38 19.11 30.38
CA ASN A 15 -15.74 17.94 31.21
C ASN A 15 -14.64 16.87 31.27
N GLY A 16 -13.43 17.15 30.76
CA GLY A 16 -12.28 16.24 30.73
C GLY A 16 -12.33 15.17 29.63
N LYS A 17 -13.37 15.16 28.77
CA LYS A 17 -13.37 14.23 27.62
C LYS A 17 -12.36 14.65 26.58
N GLU A 18 -11.56 13.68 26.13
CA GLU A 18 -10.58 13.85 25.06
C GLU A 18 -11.16 13.38 23.71
N VAL A 19 -10.91 14.16 22.68
CA VAL A 19 -11.28 13.85 21.30
C VAL A 19 -10.10 14.17 20.38
N ILE A 20 -10.04 13.50 19.24
CA ILE A 20 -9.07 13.77 18.19
C ILE A 20 -9.75 14.53 17.05
N ALA A 21 -9.16 15.66 16.67
CA ALA A 21 -9.47 16.33 15.43
C ALA A 21 -8.36 16.02 14.41
N LYS A 22 -8.70 15.25 13.36
CA LYS A 22 -7.81 14.92 12.24
C LYS A 22 -8.08 15.88 11.09
N LEU A 23 -7.05 16.59 10.64
CA LEU A 23 -7.10 17.54 9.54
C LEU A 23 -6.18 17.01 8.42
N PRO A 24 -6.68 16.82 7.19
CA PRO A 24 -5.85 16.41 6.07
C PRO A 24 -4.89 17.54 5.65
N CYS A 25 -3.71 17.18 5.12
CA CYS A 25 -2.77 18.12 4.53
C CYS A 25 -3.25 18.50 3.10
N PRO A 26 -3.71 19.73 2.84
CA PRO A 26 -4.48 20.07 1.62
C PRO A 26 -3.68 19.93 0.32
N LYS A 27 -2.34 19.91 0.38
CA LYS A 27 -1.46 19.80 -0.79
C LYS A 27 -1.07 18.36 -1.13
N VAL A 28 -1.30 17.43 -0.21
CA VAL A 28 -0.80 16.05 -0.29
C VAL A 28 -1.97 15.05 -0.39
N VAL A 29 -3.15 15.48 0.06
CA VAL A 29 -4.35 14.62 0.15
C VAL A 29 -5.41 15.14 -0.82
N PRO A 30 -6.10 14.25 -1.56
CA PRO A 30 -7.21 14.62 -2.44
C PRO A 30 -8.30 15.38 -1.70
N PRO A 31 -8.57 16.66 -2.04
CA PRO A 31 -9.60 17.43 -1.37
C PRO A 31 -10.97 16.76 -1.48
N GLN A 32 -11.78 16.84 -0.42
CA GLN A 32 -13.14 16.30 -0.29
C GLN A 32 -13.22 14.76 -0.29
N TYR A 33 -12.44 14.07 -1.11
CA TYR A 33 -12.52 12.60 -1.23
C TYR A 33 -11.98 11.88 0.00
N SER A 34 -10.81 12.27 0.49
CA SER A 34 -10.13 11.57 1.58
C SER A 34 -10.94 11.62 2.89
N THR A 35 -11.33 12.82 3.29
CA THR A 35 -12.11 13.04 4.53
C THR A 35 -13.47 12.35 4.49
N ALA A 36 -14.18 12.45 3.36
CA ALA A 36 -15.49 11.84 3.19
C ALA A 36 -15.42 10.31 3.22
N SER A 37 -14.41 9.74 2.56
CA SER A 37 -14.22 8.29 2.51
C SER A 37 -13.75 7.72 3.85
N GLU A 38 -12.77 8.34 4.52
CA GLU A 38 -12.30 7.86 5.82
C GLU A 38 -13.43 7.88 6.86
N ALA A 39 -14.22 8.95 6.91
CA ALA A 39 -15.38 9.04 7.81
C ALA A 39 -16.42 7.93 7.50
N ALA A 40 -16.67 7.64 6.22
CA ALA A 40 -17.58 6.58 5.82
C ALA A 40 -17.01 5.18 6.16
N VAL A 41 -15.72 4.94 5.94
CA VAL A 41 -15.05 3.67 6.29
C VAL A 41 -15.14 3.40 7.79
N LEU A 42 -14.79 4.37 8.64
CA LEU A 42 -14.88 4.24 10.09
C LEU A 42 -16.28 3.88 10.56
N GLU A 43 -17.29 4.56 10.02
CA GLU A 43 -18.68 4.30 10.40
C GLU A 43 -19.21 2.98 9.83
N TYR A 44 -18.80 2.60 8.62
CA TYR A 44 -19.18 1.33 8.00
C TYR A 44 -18.57 0.14 8.75
N VAL A 45 -17.27 0.16 8.99
CA VAL A 45 -16.55 -0.88 9.73
C VAL A 45 -17.14 -1.05 11.13
N ARG A 46 -17.39 0.06 11.83
CA ARG A 46 -18.01 0.06 13.17
C ARG A 46 -19.41 -0.54 13.18
N SER A 47 -20.23 -0.31 12.13
CA SER A 47 -21.64 -0.75 12.12
C SER A 47 -21.81 -2.17 11.56
N HIS A 48 -20.84 -2.71 10.78
CA HIS A 48 -20.97 -3.99 10.11
C HIS A 48 -19.98 -5.07 10.60
N THR A 49 -19.06 -4.70 11.49
CA THR A 49 -18.05 -5.63 12.02
C THR A 49 -17.85 -5.41 13.52
N SER A 50 -17.07 -6.28 14.17
CA SER A 50 -16.55 -6.05 15.51
C SER A 50 -15.10 -5.53 15.52
N VAL A 51 -14.58 -5.09 14.37
CA VAL A 51 -13.26 -4.44 14.29
C VAL A 51 -13.30 -3.16 15.10
N PRO A 52 -12.42 -3.04 16.10
CA PRO A 52 -12.44 -1.87 16.99
C PRO A 52 -11.87 -0.64 16.28
N VAL A 53 -12.73 0.35 16.04
CA VAL A 53 -12.37 1.63 15.41
C VAL A 53 -12.93 2.80 16.21
N CYS A 54 -12.27 3.95 16.13
CA CYS A 54 -12.73 5.17 16.79
C CYS A 54 -14.09 5.61 16.23
N LYS A 55 -14.99 6.01 17.12
CA LYS A 55 -16.29 6.57 16.71
C LYS A 55 -16.10 7.97 16.14
N VAL A 56 -16.64 8.20 14.94
CA VAL A 56 -16.74 9.54 14.35
C VAL A 56 -17.83 10.32 15.08
N LEU A 57 -17.47 11.49 15.60
CA LEU A 57 -18.36 12.40 16.33
C LEU A 57 -18.89 13.49 15.40
N GLY A 58 -18.14 13.86 14.38
CA GLY A 58 -18.50 14.82 13.35
C GLY A 58 -17.40 14.89 12.29
N TRP A 59 -17.76 15.32 11.09
CA TRP A 59 -16.79 15.50 10.00
C TRP A 59 -17.31 16.51 8.98
N SER A 60 -16.40 17.07 8.21
CA SER A 60 -16.72 17.90 7.04
C SER A 60 -15.62 17.76 5.99
N SER A 61 -16.02 17.44 4.77
CA SER A 61 -15.15 17.47 3.59
C SER A 61 -15.25 18.79 2.81
N ASP A 62 -15.99 19.76 3.33
CA ASP A 62 -16.10 21.09 2.74
C ASP A 62 -15.19 22.05 3.51
N SER A 63 -14.14 22.57 2.87
CA SER A 63 -13.22 23.54 3.47
C SER A 63 -13.82 24.94 3.64
N SER A 64 -15.03 25.21 3.09
CA SER A 64 -15.77 26.46 3.31
C SER A 64 -16.53 26.50 4.65
N ASN A 65 -16.49 25.41 5.44
CA ASN A 65 -17.10 25.34 6.76
C ASN A 65 -16.48 26.38 7.73
N PRO A 66 -17.12 26.65 8.90
CA PRO A 66 -16.61 27.63 9.86
C PRO A 66 -15.20 27.38 10.42
N VAL A 67 -14.69 26.13 10.30
CA VAL A 67 -13.31 25.78 10.69
C VAL A 67 -12.29 26.24 9.63
N GLY A 68 -12.72 26.42 8.40
CA GLY A 68 -11.86 26.79 7.26
C GLY A 68 -10.98 25.63 6.75
N SER A 69 -11.29 24.40 7.12
CA SER A 69 -10.56 23.20 6.71
C SER A 69 -11.47 21.98 6.73
N GLU A 70 -11.13 20.96 5.95
CA GLU A 70 -11.72 19.64 6.13
C GLU A 70 -11.29 19.05 7.48
N TYR A 71 -12.13 18.23 8.10
CA TYR A 71 -11.79 17.60 9.37
C TYR A 71 -12.62 16.34 9.64
N ILE A 72 -12.06 15.46 10.47
CA ILE A 72 -12.79 14.39 11.17
C ILE A 72 -12.56 14.57 12.66
N LEU A 73 -13.66 14.72 13.41
CA LEU A 73 -13.66 14.71 14.87
C LEU A 73 -14.07 13.31 15.34
N MET A 74 -13.22 12.65 16.12
CA MET A 74 -13.44 11.28 16.57
C MET A 74 -13.02 11.05 18.01
N GLU A 75 -13.48 9.96 18.60
CA GLU A 75 -13.00 9.50 19.90
C GLU A 75 -11.48 9.24 19.84
N LYS A 76 -10.79 9.51 20.96
CA LYS A 76 -9.40 9.12 21.11
C LYS A 76 -9.30 7.60 21.26
N ALA A 77 -8.37 6.97 20.57
CA ALA A 77 -8.06 5.55 20.75
C ALA A 77 -7.62 5.28 22.19
N HIS A 78 -8.12 4.20 22.76
CA HIS A 78 -7.77 3.73 24.10
C HIS A 78 -6.67 2.67 24.03
N GLY A 79 -5.97 2.47 25.14
CA GLY A 79 -4.88 1.49 25.25
C GLY A 79 -3.52 2.06 24.86
N LYS A 80 -2.56 1.18 24.60
CA LYS A 80 -1.18 1.50 24.18
C LYS A 80 -0.97 1.15 22.72
N GLN A 81 -0.17 1.92 22.01
CA GLN A 81 0.24 1.53 20.66
C GLN A 81 1.04 0.21 20.71
N LEU A 82 0.78 -0.68 19.76
CA LEU A 82 1.45 -1.98 19.74
C LEU A 82 2.97 -1.82 19.59
N VAL A 83 3.45 -0.79 18.92
CA VAL A 83 4.88 -0.50 18.78
C VAL A 83 5.59 -0.31 20.15
N GLU A 84 4.88 0.20 21.14
CA GLU A 84 5.44 0.44 22.49
C GLU A 84 5.67 -0.86 23.28
N VAL A 85 4.89 -1.89 22.99
CA VAL A 85 4.88 -3.14 23.77
C VAL A 85 5.36 -4.38 22.99
N TRP A 86 5.43 -4.30 21.65
CA TRP A 86 5.76 -5.43 20.79
C TRP A 86 7.08 -6.12 21.13
N GLY A 87 8.13 -5.34 21.43
CA GLY A 87 9.45 -5.85 21.78
C GLY A 87 9.50 -6.53 23.15
N GLU A 88 8.54 -6.25 24.04
CA GLU A 88 8.44 -6.85 25.37
C GLU A 88 7.57 -8.11 25.39
N MET A 89 6.79 -8.35 24.32
CA MET A 89 5.92 -9.52 24.21
C MET A 89 6.74 -10.79 23.96
N ASN A 90 6.41 -11.84 24.70
CA ASN A 90 6.94 -13.16 24.36
C ASN A 90 6.24 -13.73 23.11
N GLN A 91 6.87 -14.73 22.49
CA GLN A 91 6.40 -15.33 21.24
C GLN A 91 4.94 -15.85 21.30
N LEU A 92 4.52 -16.41 22.44
CA LEU A 92 3.15 -16.88 22.60
C LEU A 92 2.13 -15.71 22.61
N GLN A 93 2.49 -14.60 23.24
CA GLN A 93 1.66 -13.39 23.20
C GLN A 93 1.57 -12.83 21.79
N GLN A 94 2.70 -12.75 21.07
CA GLN A 94 2.71 -12.32 19.66
C GLN A 94 1.83 -13.23 18.80
N PHE A 95 1.89 -14.54 18.93
CA PHE A 95 1.02 -15.48 18.21
C PHE A 95 -0.46 -15.26 18.53
N ARG A 96 -0.82 -15.01 19.78
CA ARG A 96 -2.21 -14.73 20.18
C ARG A 96 -2.71 -13.42 19.56
N LEU A 97 -1.89 -12.39 19.57
CA LEU A 97 -2.20 -11.11 18.93
C LEU A 97 -2.38 -11.28 17.42
N VAL A 98 -1.48 -11.98 16.73
CA VAL A 98 -1.61 -12.29 15.30
C VAL A 98 -2.91 -13.03 14.99
N GLN A 99 -3.29 -14.02 15.81
CA GLN A 99 -4.59 -14.71 15.65
C GLN A 99 -5.79 -13.80 15.91
N CYS A 100 -5.65 -12.83 16.84
CA CYS A 100 -6.68 -11.82 17.08
C CYS A 100 -6.82 -10.92 15.84
N LEU A 101 -5.71 -10.41 15.30
CA LEU A 101 -5.67 -9.58 14.13
C LEU A 101 -6.34 -10.26 12.92
N VAL A 102 -5.94 -11.49 12.61
CA VAL A 102 -6.52 -12.23 11.48
C VAL A 102 -8.03 -12.44 11.64
N ARG A 103 -8.54 -12.62 12.85
CA ARG A 103 -9.99 -12.69 13.09
C ARG A 103 -10.71 -11.38 12.77
N LEU A 104 -10.06 -10.24 13.01
CA LEU A 104 -10.61 -8.92 12.65
C LEU A 104 -10.55 -8.71 11.14
N GLU A 105 -9.42 -8.98 10.50
CA GLU A 105 -9.26 -8.88 9.04
C GLU A 105 -10.22 -9.83 8.29
N SER A 106 -10.47 -11.02 8.81
CA SER A 106 -11.43 -11.96 8.22
C SER A 106 -12.85 -11.42 8.20
N GLN A 107 -13.23 -10.54 9.14
CA GLN A 107 -14.53 -9.87 9.10
C GLN A 107 -14.59 -8.83 7.97
N LEU A 108 -13.48 -8.11 7.70
CA LEU A 108 -13.40 -7.20 6.56
C LEU A 108 -13.53 -7.97 5.24
N ALA A 109 -12.81 -9.09 5.11
CA ALA A 109 -12.87 -9.96 3.94
C ALA A 109 -14.25 -10.60 3.70
N ALA A 110 -15.05 -10.76 4.76
CA ALA A 110 -16.40 -11.31 4.66
C ALA A 110 -17.44 -10.31 4.16
N LEU A 111 -17.15 -9.00 4.21
CA LEU A 111 -18.05 -7.98 3.71
C LEU A 111 -18.28 -8.14 2.19
N GLU A 112 -19.47 -7.74 1.74
CA GLU A 112 -19.87 -7.81 0.33
C GLU A 112 -19.99 -6.42 -0.25
N PHE A 113 -19.32 -6.19 -1.39
CA PHE A 113 -19.37 -4.91 -2.10
C PHE A 113 -19.71 -5.11 -3.56
N PRO A 114 -20.52 -4.20 -4.15
CA PRO A 114 -20.99 -4.34 -5.54
C PRO A 114 -19.98 -3.86 -6.59
N ALA A 115 -18.88 -3.19 -6.17
CA ALA A 115 -17.92 -2.59 -7.07
C ALA A 115 -16.57 -2.34 -6.38
N TYR A 116 -15.54 -2.06 -7.16
CA TYR A 116 -14.24 -1.53 -6.71
C TYR A 116 -14.29 0.00 -6.68
N GLY A 117 -13.65 0.61 -5.71
CA GLY A 117 -13.62 2.05 -5.50
C GLY A 117 -13.40 2.40 -4.05
N ASN A 118 -13.76 3.61 -3.64
CA ASN A 118 -13.73 4.01 -2.24
C ASN A 118 -15.14 4.05 -1.65
N LEU A 119 -15.21 3.89 -0.33
CA LEU A 119 -16.47 3.91 0.41
C LEU A 119 -16.86 5.35 0.73
N TYR A 120 -18.15 5.66 0.56
CA TYR A 120 -18.71 6.98 0.91
C TYR A 120 -20.08 6.85 1.56
N PHE A 121 -20.51 7.89 2.25
CA PHE A 121 -21.91 8.05 2.57
C PHE A 121 -22.71 8.35 1.30
N ARG A 122 -23.88 7.75 1.19
CA ARG A 122 -24.77 7.96 0.06
C ARG A 122 -25.25 9.41 0.04
N PRO A 123 -25.09 10.14 -1.07
CA PRO A 123 -25.60 11.50 -1.17
C PRO A 123 -27.13 11.52 -1.09
N PRO A 124 -27.73 12.58 -0.50
CA PRO A 124 -29.18 12.71 -0.40
C PRO A 124 -29.89 12.79 -1.76
N ASP A 125 -29.18 13.30 -2.79
CA ASP A 125 -29.68 13.41 -4.17
C ASP A 125 -28.89 12.48 -5.09
N PRO A 126 -29.52 11.41 -5.61
CA PRO A 126 -28.87 10.47 -6.54
C PRO A 126 -28.54 11.07 -7.93
N GLN A 127 -29.03 12.27 -8.26
CA GLN A 127 -28.81 12.94 -9.54
C GLN A 127 -27.51 13.78 -9.57
N GLY A 128 -26.75 13.77 -8.49
CA GLY A 128 -25.42 14.38 -8.41
C GLY A 128 -24.43 13.81 -9.43
N SER A 129 -23.48 14.61 -9.86
CA SER A 129 -22.49 14.33 -10.91
C SER A 129 -21.50 13.19 -10.61
N VAL A 130 -21.54 12.61 -9.41
CA VAL A 130 -20.61 11.57 -8.96
C VAL A 130 -21.21 10.18 -9.21
N ARG A 131 -20.53 9.38 -10.02
CA ARG A 131 -20.89 7.95 -10.18
C ARG A 131 -20.76 7.26 -8.84
N ALA A 132 -21.83 6.61 -8.38
CA ALA A 132 -21.86 5.84 -7.15
C ALA A 132 -22.68 4.57 -7.33
N VAL A 133 -22.22 3.47 -6.76
CA VAL A 133 -22.94 2.20 -6.72
C VAL A 133 -23.43 1.98 -5.28
N PRO A 134 -24.74 1.97 -5.04
CA PRO A 134 -25.30 1.80 -3.69
C PRO A 134 -24.88 0.46 -3.07
N ILE A 135 -24.55 0.46 -1.79
CA ILE A 135 -24.39 -0.73 -0.95
C ILE A 135 -25.71 -0.95 -0.19
N ASP A 136 -26.17 0.09 0.48
CA ASP A 136 -27.41 0.13 1.27
C ASP A 136 -28.04 1.55 1.26
N ASP A 137 -28.92 1.83 2.21
CA ASP A 137 -29.57 3.15 2.32
C ASP A 137 -28.61 4.27 2.76
N LYS A 138 -27.48 3.93 3.41
CA LYS A 138 -26.55 4.89 4.01
C LYS A 138 -25.24 4.99 3.25
N PHE A 139 -24.78 3.91 2.59
CA PHE A 139 -23.45 3.81 2.01
C PHE A 139 -23.45 3.48 0.52
N CYS A 140 -22.39 3.89 -0.17
CA CYS A 140 -22.14 3.58 -1.57
C CYS A 140 -20.64 3.39 -1.83
N VAL A 141 -20.33 2.69 -2.92
CA VAL A 141 -18.99 2.69 -3.52
C VAL A 141 -18.96 3.82 -4.54
N GLY A 142 -18.01 4.71 -4.40
CA GLY A 142 -17.81 5.87 -5.28
C GLY A 142 -16.43 5.88 -5.92
N PRO A 143 -15.99 7.06 -6.41
CA PRO A 143 -14.70 7.22 -7.05
C PRO A 143 -13.54 6.73 -6.18
N ALA A 144 -12.62 5.98 -6.77
CA ALA A 144 -11.38 5.58 -6.13
C ALA A 144 -10.34 6.70 -6.23
N TYR A 145 -9.59 6.87 -5.18
CA TYR A 145 -8.43 7.74 -5.09
C TYR A 145 -7.34 7.06 -4.24
N SER A 146 -6.11 7.49 -4.39
CA SER A 146 -4.98 7.07 -3.57
C SER A 146 -4.12 8.29 -3.22
N ALA A 147 -3.08 8.10 -2.42
CA ALA A 147 -2.10 9.15 -2.17
C ALA A 147 -1.40 9.61 -3.46
N SER A 148 -1.19 8.67 -4.39
CA SER A 148 -0.53 8.94 -5.68
C SER A 148 -1.48 9.42 -6.78
N TRP A 149 -2.79 9.18 -6.65
CA TRP A 149 -3.75 9.53 -7.70
C TRP A 149 -5.09 10.01 -7.16
N PHE A 150 -5.58 11.09 -7.73
CA PHE A 150 -6.96 11.57 -7.58
C PHE A 150 -7.40 12.31 -8.85
N PRO A 151 -8.71 12.31 -9.18
CA PRO A 151 -9.18 12.87 -10.44
C PRO A 151 -8.93 14.37 -10.53
N GLN A 152 -8.28 14.80 -11.60
CA GLN A 152 -8.24 16.19 -12.00
C GLN A 152 -9.52 16.55 -12.77
N PRO A 153 -9.88 17.85 -12.92
CA PRO A 153 -11.03 18.24 -13.74
C PRO A 153 -11.00 17.63 -15.13
N GLY A 154 -12.02 16.82 -15.47
CA GLY A 154 -12.12 16.08 -16.74
C GLY A 154 -11.63 14.63 -16.71
N GLU A 155 -11.01 14.20 -15.59
CA GLU A 155 -10.53 12.83 -15.41
C GLU A 155 -11.48 11.94 -14.58
N GLU A 156 -12.59 12.48 -14.11
CA GLU A 156 -13.54 11.79 -13.22
C GLU A 156 -14.03 10.47 -13.81
N ARG A 157 -14.05 10.36 -15.15
CA ARG A 157 -14.40 9.13 -15.87
C ARG A 157 -13.45 7.95 -15.57
N HIS A 158 -12.22 8.24 -15.13
CA HIS A 158 -11.20 7.25 -14.82
C HIS A 158 -11.16 6.89 -13.32
N ALA A 159 -11.97 7.55 -12.52
CA ALA A 159 -12.01 7.36 -11.07
C ALA A 159 -12.81 6.12 -10.62
N GLY A 160 -13.54 5.44 -11.50
CA GLY A 160 -14.48 4.38 -11.10
C GLY A 160 -15.82 4.96 -10.61
N PRO A 161 -16.61 4.24 -9.78
CA PRO A 161 -16.36 2.86 -9.36
C PRO A 161 -16.45 1.87 -10.52
N TRP A 162 -15.76 0.72 -10.38
CA TRP A 162 -15.70 -0.32 -11.40
C TRP A 162 -16.42 -1.58 -10.94
N GLN A 163 -17.29 -2.15 -11.79
CA GLN A 163 -18.12 -3.29 -11.41
C GLN A 163 -17.47 -4.65 -11.73
N CYS A 164 -16.39 -4.66 -12.52
CA CYS A 164 -15.67 -5.88 -12.85
C CYS A 164 -14.17 -5.63 -12.94
N LEU A 165 -13.38 -6.71 -12.93
CA LEU A 165 -11.93 -6.66 -12.97
C LEU A 165 -11.41 -6.07 -14.29
N THR A 166 -12.09 -6.32 -15.41
CA THR A 166 -11.76 -5.73 -16.70
C THR A 166 -11.86 -4.20 -16.65
N ASP A 167 -12.98 -3.68 -16.14
CA ASP A 167 -13.20 -2.24 -16.05
C ASP A 167 -12.18 -1.57 -15.13
N LEU A 168 -11.83 -2.24 -14.01
CA LEU A 168 -10.77 -1.79 -13.11
C LEU A 168 -9.43 -1.69 -13.85
N GLY A 169 -8.98 -2.77 -14.51
CA GLY A 169 -7.71 -2.78 -15.23
C GLY A 169 -7.64 -1.70 -16.34
N LEU A 170 -8.73 -1.52 -17.07
CA LEU A 170 -8.86 -0.44 -18.05
C LEU A 170 -8.87 0.96 -17.41
N GLY A 171 -9.47 1.10 -16.25
CA GLY A 171 -9.48 2.33 -15.46
C GLY A 171 -8.06 2.72 -15.00
N LEU A 172 -7.35 1.78 -14.37
CA LEU A 172 -5.98 2.00 -13.89
C LEU A 172 -5.02 2.37 -15.02
N THR A 173 -5.04 1.63 -16.13
CA THR A 173 -4.23 1.98 -17.32
C THR A 173 -4.60 3.33 -17.93
N SER A 174 -5.89 3.72 -17.88
CA SER A 174 -6.33 5.04 -18.35
C SER A 174 -5.82 6.17 -17.45
N ARG A 175 -5.70 5.94 -16.13
CA ARG A 175 -5.06 6.87 -15.18
C ARG A 175 -3.60 7.07 -15.53
N GLY A 176 -2.83 5.98 -15.68
CA GLY A 176 -1.41 6.06 -16.09
C GLY A 176 -1.21 6.82 -17.41
N LEU A 177 -2.08 6.58 -18.40
CA LEU A 177 -2.04 7.30 -19.68
C LEU A 177 -2.40 8.80 -19.53
N ALA A 178 -3.37 9.15 -18.69
CA ALA A 178 -3.73 10.55 -18.42
C ALA A 178 -2.59 11.26 -17.68
N HIS A 179 -1.99 10.63 -16.68
CA HIS A 179 -0.84 11.15 -15.94
C HIS A 179 0.33 11.50 -16.88
N LEU A 180 0.62 10.63 -17.86
CA LEU A 180 1.66 10.89 -18.87
C LEU A 180 1.38 12.11 -19.74
N GLN A 181 0.12 12.48 -19.96
CA GLN A 181 -0.21 13.66 -20.76
C GLN A 181 0.12 14.96 -20.06
N HIS A 182 -0.05 14.98 -18.72
CA HIS A 182 0.14 16.17 -17.89
C HIS A 182 1.53 16.25 -17.25
N SER A 183 2.25 15.12 -17.17
CA SER A 183 3.60 15.08 -16.59
C SER A 183 4.66 15.56 -17.58
N SER A 184 5.48 16.51 -17.17
CA SER A 184 6.78 16.73 -17.81
C SER A 184 7.74 15.62 -17.33
N LEU A 185 7.78 14.51 -18.05
CA LEU A 185 8.81 13.49 -17.84
C LEU A 185 10.17 14.08 -18.28
N ALA A 186 10.77 14.89 -17.43
CA ALA A 186 12.21 15.11 -17.56
C ALA A 186 12.88 13.75 -17.21
N PRO A 187 13.81 13.25 -18.03
CA PRO A 187 14.51 12.00 -17.73
C PRO A 187 15.39 12.23 -16.50
N ARG A 188 14.79 11.98 -15.32
CA ARG A 188 15.47 12.17 -14.04
C ARG A 188 16.37 11.01 -13.68
N ARG A 189 16.02 9.78 -14.13
CA ARG A 189 16.72 8.53 -13.79
C ARG A 189 16.66 7.56 -14.97
N PRO A 190 17.69 6.74 -15.22
CA PRO A 190 17.73 5.81 -16.36
C PRO A 190 16.58 4.82 -16.42
N HIS A 191 16.08 4.35 -15.26
CA HIS A 191 14.98 3.39 -15.18
C HIS A 191 13.60 4.03 -15.38
N PHE A 192 13.51 5.37 -15.43
CA PHE A 192 12.22 6.02 -15.71
C PHE A 192 11.74 5.77 -17.12
N GLY A 193 12.65 5.68 -18.09
CA GLY A 193 12.30 5.53 -19.49
C GLY A 193 11.78 6.84 -20.13
N THR A 194 11.53 6.76 -21.42
CA THR A 194 10.99 7.86 -22.23
C THR A 194 9.47 7.85 -22.22
N LYS A 195 8.84 8.98 -22.53
CA LYS A 195 7.38 9.07 -22.68
C LYS A 195 6.83 8.07 -23.71
N SER A 196 7.61 7.79 -24.78
CA SER A 196 7.23 6.82 -25.81
C SER A 196 7.21 5.39 -25.26
N GLU A 197 8.22 5.02 -24.45
CA GLU A 197 8.28 3.70 -23.79
C GLU A 197 7.12 3.52 -22.81
N HIS A 198 6.80 4.54 -22.00
CA HIS A 198 5.63 4.50 -21.11
C HIS A 198 4.32 4.28 -21.89
N LEU A 199 4.12 5.03 -23.00
CA LEU A 199 2.92 4.91 -23.81
C LEU A 199 2.79 3.52 -24.44
N GLU A 200 3.88 2.98 -24.96
CA GLU A 200 3.94 1.64 -25.54
C GLU A 200 3.59 0.57 -24.51
N ILE A 201 4.28 0.57 -23.37
CA ILE A 201 4.07 -0.43 -22.32
C ILE A 201 2.66 -0.33 -21.73
N LEU A 202 2.18 0.86 -21.40
CA LEU A 202 0.81 1.04 -20.88
C LEU A 202 -0.26 0.59 -21.88
N THR A 203 -0.01 0.76 -23.19
CA THR A 203 -0.91 0.23 -24.22
C THR A 203 -0.94 -1.29 -24.20
N LYS A 204 0.23 -1.94 -24.08
CA LYS A 204 0.33 -3.41 -23.97
C LYS A 204 -0.26 -3.94 -22.67
N VAL A 205 -0.04 -3.26 -21.57
CA VAL A 205 -0.70 -3.59 -20.28
C VAL A 205 -2.22 -3.49 -20.43
N ARG A 206 -2.73 -2.46 -21.07
CA ARG A 206 -4.17 -2.29 -21.33
C ARG A 206 -4.76 -3.45 -22.14
N GLU A 207 -4.06 -3.91 -23.20
CA GLU A 207 -4.44 -5.08 -23.98
C GLU A 207 -4.43 -6.34 -23.11
N THR A 208 -3.41 -6.52 -22.29
CA THR A 208 -3.27 -7.64 -21.34
C THR A 208 -4.39 -7.67 -20.31
N MET A 209 -4.79 -6.50 -19.78
CA MET A 209 -5.89 -6.38 -18.80
C MET A 209 -7.25 -6.86 -19.34
N LEU A 210 -7.49 -6.76 -20.66
CA LEU A 210 -8.71 -7.28 -21.27
C LEU A 210 -8.81 -8.80 -21.11
N HIS A 211 -7.69 -9.50 -21.24
CA HIS A 211 -7.65 -10.96 -21.10
C HIS A 211 -7.65 -11.38 -19.62
N LEU A 212 -6.81 -10.72 -18.80
CA LEU A 212 -6.74 -11.00 -17.36
C LEU A 212 -8.08 -10.72 -16.65
N GLY A 213 -8.78 -9.67 -17.06
CA GLY A 213 -10.08 -9.32 -16.48
C GLY A 213 -11.16 -10.38 -16.70
N GLY A 214 -11.10 -11.14 -17.79
CA GLY A 214 -12.00 -12.27 -18.11
C GLY A 214 -11.48 -13.63 -17.60
N PHE A 215 -10.25 -13.71 -17.09
CA PHE A 215 -9.59 -14.96 -16.74
C PHE A 215 -10.20 -15.60 -15.49
N ALA A 216 -10.91 -16.72 -15.66
CA ALA A 216 -11.70 -17.36 -14.61
C ALA A 216 -10.90 -17.76 -13.35
N PRO A 217 -9.65 -18.23 -13.40
CA PRO A 217 -8.85 -18.47 -12.20
C PRO A 217 -8.58 -17.21 -11.40
N LEU A 218 -8.28 -16.07 -12.04
CA LEU A 218 -8.05 -14.81 -11.35
C LEU A 218 -9.35 -14.22 -10.76
N GLN A 219 -10.46 -14.41 -11.42
CA GLN A 219 -11.79 -13.98 -10.95
C GLN A 219 -12.17 -14.60 -9.60
N LYS A 220 -11.70 -15.80 -9.29
CA LYS A 220 -11.93 -16.43 -7.97
C LYS A 220 -11.35 -15.64 -6.81
N PHE A 221 -10.33 -14.83 -7.08
CA PHE A 221 -9.60 -14.03 -6.08
C PHE A 221 -9.82 -12.53 -6.26
N SER A 222 -10.75 -12.13 -7.12
CA SER A 222 -11.02 -10.71 -7.43
C SER A 222 -12.25 -10.15 -6.71
N LYS A 223 -12.79 -10.84 -5.68
CA LYS A 223 -13.88 -10.29 -4.88
C LYS A 223 -13.54 -8.87 -4.42
N PRO A 224 -14.44 -7.87 -4.62
CA PRO A 224 -14.25 -6.55 -4.04
C PRO A 224 -14.11 -6.64 -2.52
N THR A 225 -12.96 -6.22 -2.00
CA THR A 225 -12.56 -6.42 -0.60
C THR A 225 -12.09 -5.11 0.00
N LEU A 226 -12.63 -4.76 1.16
CA LEU A 226 -12.16 -3.68 1.99
C LEU A 226 -11.00 -4.18 2.85
N TRP A 227 -9.89 -3.45 2.87
CA TRP A 227 -8.71 -3.82 3.65
C TRP A 227 -8.01 -2.59 4.19
N HIS A 228 -7.37 -2.71 5.34
CA HIS A 228 -6.59 -1.61 5.87
C HIS A 228 -5.31 -1.43 5.04
N SER A 229 -5.14 -0.27 4.41
CA SER A 229 -4.05 -0.03 3.46
C SER A 229 -2.67 0.08 4.10
N ASP A 230 -2.60 0.44 5.39
CA ASP A 230 -1.35 0.73 6.10
C ASP A 230 -1.38 0.16 7.52
N LEU A 231 -1.38 -1.18 7.63
CA LEU A 231 -1.44 -1.86 8.93
C LEU A 231 -0.04 -2.15 9.46
N HIS A 232 0.45 -1.25 10.30
CA HIS A 232 1.73 -1.38 11.00
C HIS A 232 1.55 -1.26 12.51
N LEU A 233 2.62 -1.53 13.28
CA LEU A 233 2.57 -1.55 14.76
C LEU A 233 2.07 -0.24 15.39
N GLY A 234 2.27 0.91 14.76
CA GLY A 234 1.81 2.22 15.23
C GLY A 234 0.30 2.45 15.05
N ASN A 235 -0.35 1.72 14.15
CA ASN A 235 -1.79 1.87 13.86
C ASN A 235 -2.67 0.88 14.64
N ILE A 236 -2.08 0.01 15.44
CA ILE A 236 -2.77 -0.96 16.29
C ILE A 236 -2.63 -0.55 17.75
N TYR A 237 -3.74 -0.49 18.47
CA TYR A 237 -3.78 -0.27 19.91
C TYR A 237 -4.21 -1.53 20.63
N VAL A 238 -3.50 -1.86 21.72
CA VAL A 238 -3.77 -3.02 22.56
C VAL A 238 -4.17 -2.60 23.97
N SER A 239 -4.85 -3.47 24.68
CA SER A 239 -5.26 -3.22 26.06
C SER A 239 -4.02 -3.02 26.96
N GLU A 240 -4.12 -2.12 27.93
CA GLU A 240 -3.09 -1.91 28.95
C GLU A 240 -2.92 -3.14 29.87
N GLU A 241 -4.00 -3.92 30.05
CA GLU A 241 -4.03 -5.09 30.91
C GLU A 241 -3.62 -6.38 30.17
N ASP A 242 -3.95 -6.51 28.88
CA ASP A 242 -3.66 -7.67 28.03
C ASP A 242 -3.13 -7.23 26.67
N PRO A 243 -1.82 -7.25 26.43
CA PRO A 243 -1.23 -6.81 25.18
C PRO A 243 -1.60 -7.71 23.97
N THR A 244 -2.31 -8.82 24.19
CA THR A 244 -2.81 -9.68 23.11
C THR A 244 -4.21 -9.28 22.61
N ALA A 245 -4.89 -8.36 23.31
CA ALA A 245 -6.23 -7.88 22.97
C ALA A 245 -6.14 -6.56 22.21
N ILE A 246 -6.48 -6.58 20.91
CA ILE A 246 -6.58 -5.38 20.08
C ILE A 246 -7.84 -4.62 20.47
N VAL A 247 -7.68 -3.35 20.88
CA VAL A 247 -8.76 -2.48 21.35
C VAL A 247 -9.06 -1.33 20.41
N ASN A 248 -8.14 -1.01 19.48
CA ASN A 248 -8.38 -0.04 18.42
C ASN A 248 -7.45 -0.25 17.23
N ILE A 249 -7.95 0.05 16.02
CA ILE A 249 -7.16 0.17 14.78
C ILE A 249 -7.48 1.56 14.23
N ILE A 250 -6.43 2.36 14.02
CA ILE A 250 -6.54 3.74 13.57
C ILE A 250 -6.01 3.91 12.15
N ASP A 251 -6.19 5.11 11.61
CA ASP A 251 -5.67 5.56 10.30
C ASP A 251 -6.19 4.77 9.11
N TRP A 252 -7.50 4.85 8.92
CA TRP A 252 -8.23 4.25 7.79
C TRP A 252 -8.20 5.13 6.53
N GLN A 253 -7.31 6.11 6.48
CA GLN A 253 -7.11 6.96 5.32
C GLN A 253 -6.61 6.13 4.11
N PHE A 254 -7.03 6.47 2.91
CA PHE A 254 -6.73 5.74 1.66
C PHE A 254 -7.23 4.28 1.62
N THR A 255 -8.01 3.85 2.61
CA THR A 255 -8.64 2.54 2.55
C THR A 255 -9.62 2.47 1.39
N SER A 256 -9.46 1.47 0.54
CA SER A 256 -10.23 1.28 -0.68
C SER A 256 -10.81 -0.14 -0.77
N ILE A 257 -11.80 -0.30 -1.63
CA ILE A 257 -12.38 -1.59 -1.99
C ILE A 257 -11.78 -1.99 -3.32
N MET A 258 -10.86 -2.95 -3.31
CA MET A 258 -10.13 -3.44 -4.48
C MET A 258 -10.20 -4.98 -4.55
N PRO A 259 -9.75 -5.63 -5.63
CA PRO A 259 -9.69 -7.09 -5.69
C PRO A 259 -8.95 -7.70 -4.50
N ALA A 260 -9.47 -8.79 -3.94
CA ALA A 260 -8.85 -9.45 -2.79
C ALA A 260 -7.37 -9.78 -3.03
N PHE A 261 -7.00 -10.19 -4.25
CA PHE A 261 -5.60 -10.49 -4.59
C PHE A 261 -4.68 -9.25 -4.58
N MET A 262 -5.23 -8.04 -4.71
CA MET A 262 -4.45 -6.80 -4.57
C MET A 262 -4.36 -6.33 -3.12
N GLN A 263 -5.37 -6.61 -2.32
CA GLN A 263 -5.54 -6.09 -0.96
C GLN A 263 -4.92 -6.99 0.10
N VAL A 264 -5.16 -8.30 0.01
CA VAL A 264 -4.75 -9.23 1.06
C VAL A 264 -3.26 -9.52 0.96
N GLN A 265 -2.54 -9.06 1.97
CA GLN A 265 -1.10 -9.26 2.11
C GLN A 265 -0.72 -9.35 3.58
N TRP A 266 0.50 -9.80 3.87
CA TRP A 266 1.02 -9.72 5.23
C TRP A 266 1.12 -8.26 5.67
N PRO A 267 0.65 -7.90 6.87
CA PRO A 267 1.02 -6.63 7.49
C PRO A 267 2.54 -6.45 7.52
N SER A 268 3.04 -5.23 7.39
CA SER A 268 4.48 -4.96 7.26
C SER A 268 5.34 -5.63 8.33
N PHE A 269 4.88 -5.59 9.59
CA PHE A 269 5.59 -6.21 10.72
C PHE A 269 5.49 -7.74 10.79
N LEU A 270 4.68 -8.36 9.92
CA LEU A 270 4.54 -9.82 9.75
C LEU A 270 5.01 -10.28 8.38
N ALA A 271 5.60 -9.38 7.58
CA ALA A 271 6.14 -9.71 6.27
C ALA A 271 7.19 -10.83 6.39
N PRO A 272 7.10 -11.89 5.57
CA PRO A 272 8.03 -12.99 5.65
C PRO A 272 9.46 -12.55 5.26
N PRO A 273 10.49 -13.18 5.85
CA PRO A 273 11.87 -12.97 5.44
C PRO A 273 12.14 -13.59 4.07
N ASP A 274 13.30 -13.25 3.49
CA ASP A 274 13.77 -13.84 2.23
C ASP A 274 13.84 -15.36 2.31
N GLY A 275 13.45 -16.02 1.22
CA GLY A 275 13.44 -17.49 1.15
C GLY A 275 12.30 -18.17 1.93
N TYR A 276 11.32 -17.40 2.44
CA TYR A 276 10.16 -17.97 3.09
C TYR A 276 9.28 -18.76 2.11
N GLU A 277 8.92 -19.98 2.50
CA GLU A 277 8.00 -20.82 1.73
C GLU A 277 6.60 -20.81 2.37
N ALA A 278 5.61 -20.33 1.61
CA ALA A 278 4.21 -20.40 1.99
C ALA A 278 3.70 -21.86 2.00
N GLY A 279 2.65 -22.14 2.79
CA GLY A 279 2.04 -23.47 2.87
C GLY A 279 2.50 -24.28 4.08
N THR A 280 2.75 -25.58 3.89
CA THR A 280 2.96 -26.51 5.00
C THR A 280 4.39 -26.57 5.54
N VAL A 281 5.33 -25.87 4.91
CA VAL A 281 6.73 -25.85 5.33
C VAL A 281 6.87 -25.11 6.66
N LYS A 282 7.43 -25.79 7.65
CA LYS A 282 7.69 -25.18 8.96
C LYS A 282 9.02 -24.44 8.92
N PRO A 283 9.06 -23.15 9.29
CA PRO A 283 10.31 -22.43 9.43
C PRO A 283 11.27 -23.11 10.42
N GLY A 284 12.52 -23.25 10.01
CA GLY A 284 13.60 -23.86 10.81
C GLY A 284 14.85 -23.02 10.77
N LEU A 285 15.86 -23.43 11.55
CA LEU A 285 17.20 -22.87 11.45
C LEU A 285 17.91 -23.44 10.21
N PRO A 286 18.85 -22.73 9.60
CA PRO A 286 19.60 -23.21 8.46
C PRO A 286 20.43 -24.47 8.79
N PRO A 287 20.69 -25.36 7.83
CA PRO A 287 21.38 -26.64 8.08
C PRO A 287 22.77 -26.49 8.70
N ASN A 288 23.47 -25.39 8.38
CA ASN A 288 24.82 -25.09 8.86
C ASN A 288 24.82 -24.23 10.14
N PHE A 289 23.69 -24.13 10.87
CA PHE A 289 23.55 -23.26 12.04
C PHE A 289 24.64 -23.48 13.09
N GLU A 290 25.04 -24.73 13.37
CA GLU A 290 26.05 -25.02 14.38
C GLU A 290 27.45 -24.51 13.99
N GLU A 291 27.74 -24.36 12.71
CA GLU A 291 29.01 -23.89 12.18
C GLU A 291 29.10 -22.35 12.09
N MET A 292 27.99 -21.65 12.28
CA MET A 292 27.90 -20.19 12.23
C MET A 292 28.57 -19.53 13.44
N ASP A 293 29.07 -18.32 13.24
CA ASP A 293 29.54 -17.49 14.34
C ASP A 293 28.38 -16.94 15.20
N ALA A 294 28.68 -16.17 16.24
CA ALA A 294 27.68 -15.69 17.19
C ALA A 294 26.67 -14.71 16.56
N ASP A 295 27.15 -13.84 15.69
CA ASP A 295 26.31 -12.81 15.03
C ASP A 295 25.42 -13.45 13.95
N GLU A 296 25.98 -14.36 13.16
CA GLU A 296 25.23 -15.16 12.19
C GLU A 296 24.14 -16.01 12.87
N LYS A 297 24.44 -16.64 14.01
CA LYS A 297 23.46 -17.38 14.81
C LYS A 297 22.33 -16.48 15.32
N ALA A 298 22.66 -15.30 15.83
CA ALA A 298 21.67 -14.34 16.30
C ALA A 298 20.75 -13.89 15.16
N PHE A 299 21.32 -13.59 13.99
CA PHE A 299 20.57 -13.25 12.79
C PHE A 299 19.65 -14.40 12.33
N ALA A 300 20.17 -15.63 12.22
CA ALA A 300 19.39 -16.80 11.81
C ALA A 300 18.21 -17.10 12.77
N ILE A 301 18.40 -16.87 14.08
CA ILE A 301 17.32 -16.99 15.06
C ILE A 301 16.25 -15.92 14.82
N THR A 302 16.65 -14.67 14.58
CA THR A 302 15.73 -13.57 14.32
C THR A 302 14.91 -13.83 13.05
N GLU A 303 15.55 -14.25 11.98
CA GLU A 303 14.87 -14.57 10.71
C GLU A 303 13.89 -15.76 10.85
N ARG A 304 14.29 -16.81 11.57
CA ARG A 304 13.38 -17.91 11.90
C ARG A 304 12.17 -17.43 12.71
N ASP A 305 12.36 -16.56 13.69
CA ASP A 305 11.27 -16.07 14.54
C ASP A 305 10.33 -15.16 13.76
N ARG A 306 10.84 -14.33 12.84
CA ARG A 306 10.04 -13.59 11.84
C ARG A 306 9.24 -14.55 10.98
N ALA A 307 9.88 -15.56 10.40
CA ALA A 307 9.20 -16.57 9.59
C ALA A 307 8.12 -17.33 10.35
N LEU A 308 8.29 -17.60 11.65
CA LEU A 308 7.27 -18.21 12.50
C LEU A 308 6.06 -17.30 12.72
N LEU A 309 6.25 -15.98 12.84
CA LEU A 309 5.14 -15.02 12.91
C LEU A 309 4.38 -14.95 11.59
N SER A 310 5.07 -14.89 10.46
CA SER A 310 4.45 -14.95 9.12
C SER A 310 3.67 -16.26 8.94
N LYS A 311 4.22 -17.39 9.41
CA LYS A 311 3.54 -18.70 9.38
C LYS A 311 2.32 -18.75 10.30
N CYS A 312 2.38 -18.11 11.46
CA CYS A 312 1.23 -17.97 12.35
C CYS A 312 0.08 -17.20 11.69
N TYR A 313 0.41 -16.08 11.02
CA TYR A 313 -0.56 -15.29 10.25
C TYR A 313 -1.18 -16.12 9.13
N GLU A 314 -0.35 -16.78 8.33
CA GLU A 314 -0.77 -17.65 7.24
C GLU A 314 -1.73 -18.76 7.73
N ALA A 315 -1.34 -19.49 8.77
CA ALA A 315 -2.14 -20.57 9.35
C ALA A 315 -3.48 -20.08 9.94
N ALA A 316 -3.45 -18.91 10.57
CA ALA A 316 -4.65 -18.28 11.10
C ALA A 316 -5.60 -17.86 9.97
N LEU A 317 -5.05 -17.32 8.86
CA LEU A 317 -5.83 -16.91 7.69
C LEU A 317 -6.46 -18.12 6.98
N VAL A 318 -5.71 -19.23 6.82
CA VAL A 318 -6.26 -20.49 6.31
C VAL A 318 -7.46 -20.93 7.13
N LYS A 319 -7.38 -20.85 8.44
CA LYS A 319 -8.44 -21.27 9.37
C LYS A 319 -9.65 -20.35 9.36
N SER A 320 -9.43 -19.04 9.25
CA SER A 320 -10.48 -18.02 9.43
C SER A 320 -11.12 -17.60 8.10
N HIS A 321 -10.33 -17.50 7.01
CA HIS A 321 -10.82 -17.08 5.69
C HIS A 321 -9.92 -17.61 4.57
N ILE A 322 -10.15 -18.86 4.17
CA ILE A 322 -9.33 -19.58 3.17
C ILE A 322 -9.19 -18.83 1.83
N LEU A 323 -10.22 -18.09 1.39
CA LEU A 323 -10.17 -17.36 0.13
C LEU A 323 -9.16 -16.20 0.19
N SER A 324 -9.03 -15.50 1.33
CA SER A 324 -8.00 -14.50 1.54
C SER A 324 -6.60 -15.11 1.48
N TYR A 325 -6.39 -16.24 2.16
CA TYR A 325 -5.12 -16.97 2.07
C TYR A 325 -4.77 -17.33 0.62
N LEU A 326 -5.73 -17.88 -0.13
CA LEU A 326 -5.50 -18.25 -1.52
C LEU A 326 -5.28 -17.02 -2.42
N ALA A 327 -5.99 -15.91 -2.18
CA ALA A 327 -5.77 -14.65 -2.88
C ALA A 327 -4.36 -14.09 -2.63
N MET A 328 -3.85 -14.22 -1.40
CA MET A 328 -2.51 -13.79 -1.02
C MET A 328 -1.41 -14.66 -1.65
N THR A 329 -1.60 -16.00 -1.74
CA THR A 329 -0.52 -16.95 -2.03
C THR A 329 -0.59 -17.60 -3.41
N ARG A 330 -1.73 -17.55 -4.13
CA ARG A 330 -1.94 -18.23 -5.39
C ARG A 330 -1.96 -17.33 -6.61
N VAL A 331 -2.11 -16.04 -6.42
CA VAL A 331 -2.01 -15.07 -7.51
C VAL A 331 -0.56 -14.66 -7.64
N ASP A 332 -0.03 -14.83 -8.83
CA ASP A 332 1.34 -14.43 -9.17
C ASP A 332 1.61 -12.96 -8.84
N SER A 333 2.76 -12.68 -8.27
CA SER A 333 3.15 -11.32 -7.89
C SER A 333 3.21 -10.39 -9.10
N ALA A 334 3.65 -10.88 -10.27
CA ALA A 334 3.70 -10.08 -11.48
C ALA A 334 2.29 -9.64 -11.91
N VAL A 335 1.27 -10.52 -11.80
CA VAL A 335 -0.13 -10.15 -12.06
C VAL A 335 -0.60 -9.10 -11.06
N ARG A 336 -0.31 -9.27 -9.78
CA ARG A 336 -0.67 -8.31 -8.72
C ARG A 336 -0.08 -6.94 -8.96
N TYR A 337 1.23 -6.89 -9.20
CA TYR A 337 1.95 -5.63 -9.40
C TYR A 337 1.66 -5.00 -10.76
N LEU A 338 1.27 -5.79 -11.78
CA LEU A 338 0.82 -5.26 -13.06
C LEU A 338 -0.39 -4.33 -12.88
N PHE A 339 -1.36 -4.70 -12.02
CA PHE A 339 -2.47 -3.81 -11.67
C PHE A 339 -2.01 -2.59 -10.88
N SER A 340 -1.14 -2.76 -9.90
CA SER A 340 -0.70 -1.67 -9.02
C SER A 340 0.15 -0.63 -9.76
N PHE A 341 1.12 -1.05 -10.58
CA PHE A 341 2.01 -0.14 -11.31
C PHE A 341 1.36 0.53 -12.53
N ALA A 342 0.25 -0.02 -13.04
CA ALA A 342 -0.42 0.56 -14.20
C ALA A 342 -1.05 1.94 -13.93
N GLU A 343 -1.36 2.27 -12.67
CA GLU A 343 -1.98 3.54 -12.27
C GLU A 343 -1.01 4.71 -12.39
N ASP A 344 0.23 4.53 -11.95
CA ASP A 344 1.25 5.58 -11.96
C ASP A 344 2.66 5.05 -12.28
N THR A 345 3.07 5.24 -13.52
CA THR A 345 4.43 4.92 -13.97
C THR A 345 5.40 6.08 -13.80
N THR A 346 4.92 7.24 -13.33
CA THR A 346 5.75 8.44 -13.20
C THR A 346 6.52 8.47 -11.87
N LYS A 347 6.06 7.72 -10.87
CA LYS A 347 6.73 7.59 -9.57
C LYS A 347 7.95 6.66 -9.65
N ASP A 348 7.77 5.45 -10.13
CA ASP A 348 8.78 4.39 -10.13
C ASP A 348 9.43 4.13 -11.50
N GLY A 349 8.94 4.83 -12.54
CA GLY A 349 9.40 4.63 -13.91
C GLY A 349 8.73 3.45 -14.59
N ILE A 350 9.22 3.13 -15.80
CA ILE A 350 8.60 2.10 -16.65
C ILE A 350 9.16 0.70 -16.40
N VAL A 351 10.36 0.59 -15.79
CA VAL A 351 11.06 -0.69 -15.63
C VAL A 351 10.27 -1.70 -14.81
N PRO A 352 9.71 -1.37 -13.61
CA PRO A 352 8.95 -2.34 -12.83
C PRO A 352 7.66 -2.80 -13.53
N LEU A 353 6.94 -1.90 -14.21
CA LEU A 353 5.74 -2.27 -14.97
C LEU A 353 6.08 -3.18 -16.16
N ARG A 354 7.17 -2.87 -16.90
CA ARG A 354 7.65 -3.69 -18.01
C ARG A 354 8.10 -5.06 -17.53
N ASP A 355 8.72 -5.15 -16.35
CA ASP A 355 9.12 -6.42 -15.76
C ASP A 355 7.91 -7.30 -15.45
N CYS A 356 6.91 -6.77 -14.78
CA CYS A 356 5.66 -7.49 -14.52
C CYS A 356 4.99 -7.96 -15.83
N LEU A 357 4.93 -7.11 -16.85
CA LEU A 357 4.35 -7.46 -18.14
C LEU A 357 5.15 -8.58 -18.84
N THR A 358 6.48 -8.54 -18.72
CA THR A 358 7.37 -9.58 -19.28
C THR A 358 7.15 -10.92 -18.57
N GLN A 359 7.12 -10.93 -17.25
CA GLN A 359 6.85 -12.15 -16.47
C GLN A 359 5.47 -12.74 -16.77
N VAL A 360 4.44 -11.91 -16.87
CA VAL A 360 3.10 -12.35 -17.27
C VAL A 360 3.10 -12.95 -18.66
N ALA A 361 3.85 -12.37 -19.61
CA ALA A 361 3.96 -12.90 -20.97
C ALA A 361 4.72 -14.23 -21.02
N GLU A 362 5.79 -14.39 -20.23
CA GLU A 362 6.56 -15.64 -20.13
C GLU A 362 5.70 -16.80 -19.59
N HIS A 363 4.78 -16.53 -18.66
CA HIS A 363 3.91 -17.54 -18.05
C HIS A 363 2.50 -17.62 -18.70
N TRP A 364 2.28 -16.93 -19.83
CA TRP A 364 0.95 -16.80 -20.45
C TRP A 364 0.30 -18.15 -20.79
N ASP A 365 1.08 -19.05 -21.41
CA ASP A 365 0.59 -20.39 -21.80
C ASP A 365 0.34 -21.25 -20.56
N GLU A 366 1.18 -21.14 -19.53
CA GLU A 366 1.02 -21.87 -18.26
C GLU A 366 -0.22 -21.42 -17.49
N MET A 367 -0.61 -20.16 -17.63
CA MET A 367 -1.87 -19.65 -17.08
C MET A 367 -3.08 -20.28 -17.76
N GLY A 368 -2.94 -20.84 -18.97
CA GLY A 368 -4.02 -21.46 -19.72
C GLY A 368 -4.98 -20.46 -20.37
N ILE A 369 -4.51 -19.23 -20.67
CA ILE A 369 -5.24 -18.25 -21.47
C ILE A 369 -5.14 -18.67 -22.92
N THR A 370 -6.27 -18.87 -23.59
CA THR A 370 -6.34 -19.42 -24.95
C THR A 370 -6.01 -18.42 -26.04
N GLU A 371 -6.20 -17.14 -25.75
CA GLU A 371 -5.90 -16.05 -26.66
C GLU A 371 -4.39 -15.79 -26.70
N GLN A 372 -3.91 -15.33 -27.86
CA GLN A 372 -2.50 -14.98 -28.03
C GLN A 372 -2.09 -13.86 -27.06
N CYS A 373 -0.92 -14.01 -26.45
CA CYS A 373 -0.35 -12.97 -25.59
C CYS A 373 -0.18 -11.65 -26.38
N PRO A 374 -0.71 -10.52 -25.88
CA PRO A 374 -0.58 -9.24 -26.58
C PRO A 374 0.82 -8.62 -26.53
N TYR A 375 1.69 -9.15 -25.68
CA TYR A 375 3.04 -8.64 -25.50
C TYR A 375 4.09 -9.70 -25.84
N HIS A 376 5.05 -9.30 -26.69
CA HIS A 376 6.22 -10.10 -27.04
C HIS A 376 7.44 -9.21 -26.95
N ILE A 377 8.45 -9.66 -26.22
CA ILE A 377 9.74 -8.99 -26.13
C ILE A 377 10.77 -9.75 -26.94
N THR A 378 11.60 -9.05 -27.71
CA THR A 378 12.72 -9.67 -28.45
C THR A 378 13.88 -9.99 -27.50
N ASP A 379 14.75 -10.93 -27.86
CA ASP A 379 15.91 -11.31 -27.05
C ASP A 379 16.85 -10.11 -26.76
N GLU A 380 17.00 -9.21 -27.73
CA GLU A 380 17.80 -7.99 -27.56
C GLU A 380 17.16 -7.04 -26.56
N ALA A 381 15.84 -6.80 -26.69
CA ALA A 381 15.08 -5.95 -25.77
C ALA A 381 15.02 -6.57 -24.35
N LEU A 382 14.93 -7.90 -24.24
CA LEU A 382 14.96 -8.61 -22.96
C LEU A 382 16.33 -8.49 -22.28
N SER A 383 17.43 -8.58 -23.03
CA SER A 383 18.78 -8.39 -22.49
C SER A 383 18.97 -6.96 -21.96
N LYS A 384 18.51 -5.95 -22.71
CA LYS A 384 18.51 -4.56 -22.28
C LYS A 384 17.67 -4.40 -20.99
N HIS A 385 16.46 -4.96 -20.98
CA HIS A 385 15.54 -4.88 -19.85
C HIS A 385 16.15 -5.47 -18.57
N ARG A 386 16.78 -6.65 -18.65
CA ARG A 386 17.44 -7.29 -17.50
C ARG A 386 18.55 -6.41 -16.90
N SER A 387 19.33 -5.72 -17.75
CA SER A 387 20.35 -4.77 -17.28
C SER A 387 19.72 -3.54 -16.60
N GLU A 388 18.61 -3.03 -17.12
CA GLU A 388 17.88 -1.90 -16.51
C GLU A 388 17.22 -2.31 -15.21
N LEU A 389 16.65 -3.51 -15.12
CA LEU A 389 16.03 -4.06 -13.91
C LEU A 389 17.07 -4.26 -12.79
N ALA A 390 18.26 -4.81 -13.12
CA ALA A 390 19.33 -4.95 -12.13
C ALA A 390 19.69 -3.59 -11.51
N ARG A 391 19.88 -2.56 -12.34
CA ARG A 391 20.16 -1.19 -11.86
C ARG A 391 19.01 -0.59 -11.04
N TYR A 392 17.77 -0.88 -11.42
CA TYR A 392 16.60 -0.46 -10.65
C TYR A 392 16.57 -1.12 -9.27
N ASN A 393 16.82 -2.43 -9.20
CA ASN A 393 16.85 -3.17 -7.93
C ASN A 393 17.98 -2.70 -7.02
N ASP A 394 19.18 -2.46 -7.56
CA ASP A 394 20.30 -1.90 -6.79
C ASP A 394 19.94 -0.51 -6.24
N TRP A 395 19.30 0.33 -7.07
CA TRP A 395 18.83 1.63 -6.65
C TRP A 395 17.75 1.55 -5.55
N GLN A 396 16.78 0.65 -5.66
CA GLN A 396 15.74 0.41 -4.64
C GLN A 396 16.34 -0.08 -3.33
N THR A 397 17.30 -0.99 -3.40
CA THR A 397 18.02 -1.50 -2.23
C THR A 397 18.74 -0.37 -1.50
N LEU A 398 19.46 0.47 -2.24
CA LEU A 398 20.17 1.61 -1.66
C LEU A 398 19.21 2.66 -1.09
N LYS A 399 18.07 2.90 -1.76
CA LYS A 399 16.99 3.77 -1.25
C LYS A 399 16.47 3.25 0.08
N GLY A 400 16.16 1.96 0.18
CA GLY A 400 15.66 1.33 1.41
C GLY A 400 16.63 1.47 2.57
N TYR A 401 17.92 1.18 2.38
CA TYR A 401 18.93 1.42 3.41
C TYR A 401 19.04 2.88 3.84
N THR A 402 18.93 3.80 2.89
CA THR A 402 18.99 5.23 3.20
C THR A 402 17.78 5.67 4.02
N GLN A 403 16.59 5.18 3.68
CA GLN A 403 15.36 5.44 4.42
C GLN A 403 15.43 4.89 5.86
N GLU A 404 15.93 3.69 6.03
CA GLU A 404 16.12 3.08 7.34
C GLU A 404 17.08 3.91 8.21
N LEU A 405 18.22 4.34 7.66
CA LEU A 405 19.21 5.14 8.36
C LEU A 405 18.75 6.56 8.70
N LEU A 406 17.81 7.11 7.93
CA LEU A 406 17.21 8.43 8.15
C LEU A 406 15.90 8.35 8.93
N HIS A 407 15.37 7.17 9.18
CA HIS A 407 14.04 6.95 9.73
C HIS A 407 12.96 7.71 8.95
N SER A 408 13.07 7.72 7.61
CA SER A 408 12.14 8.38 6.71
C SER A 408 11.24 7.36 6.00
N ASP A 409 10.05 7.80 5.60
CA ASP A 409 9.17 7.02 4.74
C ASP A 409 9.51 7.17 3.24
N ASP A 410 8.69 6.56 2.38
CA ASP A 410 8.84 6.60 0.93
C ASP A 410 8.75 8.02 0.31
N GLU A 411 8.06 8.93 1.00
CA GLU A 411 7.90 10.33 0.60
C GLU A 411 8.97 11.25 1.22
N GLY A 412 9.88 10.67 2.03
CA GLY A 412 10.95 11.41 2.71
C GLY A 412 10.49 12.11 3.99
N TRP A 413 9.29 11.78 4.50
CA TRP A 413 8.83 12.33 5.76
C TRP A 413 9.59 11.72 6.94
N VAL A 414 9.96 12.56 7.87
CA VAL A 414 10.67 12.20 9.11
C VAL A 414 9.83 12.63 10.30
N SER A 415 9.71 11.76 11.31
CA SER A 415 8.92 12.07 12.51
C SER A 415 9.42 13.35 13.21
N PRO A 416 8.50 14.29 13.56
CA PRO A 416 8.85 15.49 14.33
C PRO A 416 9.42 15.23 15.73
N GLN A 417 9.36 13.98 16.21
CA GLN A 417 9.95 13.55 17.48
C GLN A 417 11.46 13.32 17.36
N LEU A 418 11.98 13.17 16.14
CA LEU A 418 13.40 13.02 15.90
C LEU A 418 14.09 14.39 15.88
N ASP A 419 15.36 14.40 16.24
CA ASP A 419 16.21 15.57 16.14
C ASP A 419 16.53 15.86 14.66
N PHE A 420 15.79 16.80 14.07
CA PHE A 420 15.86 17.10 12.65
C PHE A 420 17.26 17.56 12.20
N GLU A 421 18.03 18.25 13.06
CA GLU A 421 19.40 18.66 12.74
C GLU A 421 20.32 17.44 12.59
N LYS A 422 20.14 16.41 13.42
CA LYS A 422 20.88 15.15 13.29
C LYS A 422 20.49 14.37 12.04
N VAL A 423 19.20 14.34 11.70
CA VAL A 423 18.73 13.70 10.47
C VAL A 423 19.31 14.41 9.24
N GLN A 424 19.30 15.74 9.22
CA GLN A 424 19.93 16.51 8.12
C GLN A 424 21.44 16.27 8.02
N ALA A 425 22.15 16.25 9.15
CA ALA A 425 23.58 15.97 9.16
C ALA A 425 23.86 14.55 8.62
N ARG A 426 23.06 13.57 9.04
CA ARG A 426 23.16 12.19 8.55
C ARG A 426 22.82 12.07 7.06
N HIS A 427 21.80 12.78 6.59
CA HIS A 427 21.47 12.87 5.16
C HIS A 427 22.64 13.43 4.35
N ALA A 428 23.26 14.52 4.79
CA ALA A 428 24.41 15.11 4.11
C ALA A 428 25.62 14.15 4.05
N GLU A 429 25.89 13.41 5.14
CA GLU A 429 26.93 12.37 5.19
C GLU A 429 26.64 11.24 4.19
N LEU A 430 25.42 10.71 4.18
CA LEU A 430 25.00 9.64 3.26
C LEU A 430 25.05 10.09 1.81
N PHE A 431 24.65 11.34 1.51
CA PHE A 431 24.76 11.91 0.19
C PHE A 431 26.21 12.02 -0.28
N GLN A 432 27.13 12.45 0.59
CA GLN A 432 28.55 12.53 0.29
C GLN A 432 29.13 11.15 -0.01
N LEU A 433 28.86 10.15 0.84
CA LEU A 433 29.30 8.75 0.63
C LEU A 433 28.75 8.18 -0.69
N TYR A 434 27.48 8.46 -0.98
CA TYR A 434 26.86 8.08 -2.24
C TYR A 434 27.59 8.73 -3.44
N MET A 435 27.84 10.03 -3.39
CA MET A 435 28.53 10.74 -4.46
C MET A 435 29.96 10.23 -4.66
N GLU A 436 30.73 9.98 -3.61
CA GLU A 436 32.08 9.42 -3.67
C GLU A 436 32.12 8.04 -4.33
N ARG A 437 31.08 7.23 -4.12
CA ARG A 437 30.94 5.90 -4.74
C ARG A 437 30.54 6.01 -6.21
N GLU A 438 29.42 6.69 -6.49
CA GLU A 438 28.80 6.64 -7.82
C GLU A 438 29.56 7.44 -8.87
N THR A 439 30.32 8.48 -8.48
CA THR A 439 31.17 9.25 -9.40
C THR A 439 32.39 8.48 -9.88
N GLN A 440 32.64 7.26 -9.42
CA GLN A 440 33.65 6.37 -9.98
C GLN A 440 33.21 5.80 -11.34
N ASP A 441 31.90 5.60 -11.54
CA ASP A 441 31.33 4.92 -12.72
C ASP A 441 30.45 5.85 -13.58
N MET A 442 30.07 7.04 -13.08
CA MET A 442 29.22 7.99 -13.79
C MET A 442 29.61 9.45 -13.51
N THR A 443 29.04 10.37 -14.28
CA THR A 443 29.27 11.80 -14.05
C THR A 443 28.60 12.29 -12.77
N GLU A 444 29.12 13.37 -12.18
CA GLU A 444 28.55 13.99 -10.98
C GLU A 444 27.08 14.42 -11.18
N GLU A 445 26.73 14.91 -12.38
CA GLU A 445 25.35 15.26 -12.72
C GLU A 445 24.42 14.07 -12.76
N GLU A 446 24.89 12.93 -13.31
CA GLU A 446 24.13 11.69 -13.33
C GLU A 446 23.95 11.13 -11.92
N ALA A 447 25.00 11.09 -11.10
CA ALA A 447 24.93 10.68 -9.72
C ALA A 447 23.92 11.53 -8.92
N LYS A 448 23.97 12.84 -9.04
CA LYS A 448 23.00 13.74 -8.38
C LYS A 448 21.57 13.47 -8.81
N ARG A 449 21.30 13.16 -10.09
CA ARG A 449 19.94 12.83 -10.57
C ARG A 449 19.40 11.52 -10.02
N LEU A 450 20.28 10.59 -9.65
CA LEU A 450 19.90 9.29 -9.10
C LEU A 450 19.67 9.31 -7.60
N TRP A 451 20.06 10.38 -6.90
CA TRP A 451 19.84 10.51 -5.47
C TRP A 451 18.35 10.54 -5.13
N PHE A 452 17.97 9.92 -4.00
CA PHE A 452 16.57 9.65 -3.63
C PHE A 452 15.82 10.92 -3.25
N TYR A 453 16.48 11.82 -2.57
CA TYR A 453 15.94 13.06 -2.04
C TYR A 453 16.47 14.25 -2.87
N ILE A 454 15.73 14.61 -3.93
CA ILE A 454 16.05 15.75 -4.76
C ILE A 454 15.42 16.98 -4.10
N GLU A 455 16.22 17.95 -3.72
CA GLU A 455 15.72 19.28 -3.36
C GLU A 455 14.98 19.86 -4.57
N HIS A 456 13.69 20.13 -4.42
CA HIS A 456 12.96 20.95 -5.37
C HIS A 456 13.39 22.40 -5.16
N SER A 457 14.37 22.86 -5.94
CA SER A 457 14.72 24.27 -6.03
C SER A 457 13.66 25.05 -6.81
#